data_dd7dcd7be87c163d52499372c94b81b2
#
_entry.id   dd7dcd7be87c163d52499372c94b81b2
#
_cell.length_a   1.000
_cell.length_b   1.000
_cell.length_c   1.000
_cell.angle_alpha   90.00
_cell.angle_beta   90.00
_cell.angle_gamma   90.00
#
_symmetry.space_group_name_H-M   'P 1'
#
loop_
_entity.id
_entity.type
_entity.pdbx_description
1 polymer ?
#
loop_
_entity_poly.entity_id
_entity_poly.type
_entity_poly.pdbx_seq_one_letter_code
_entity_poly.pdbx_strand_id
1 'polypeptide(L)'
;MPQLINEQALEAMSTQNTQIELGQYPTPAWAAAAIVRKNFSHLSAKDFVLEPTCGPGRFLQAVPQYVPALGIEIDPHLAQQARDLTGRPVITGDFFQVELEERPTLVLGNPPFETKFIERLLDRVHGLLVDNGQVAFVLPCYFLQTAARVCRYNERWAIQQEMLPRNLYAGLKHPLTFVTFTKDQERLMIGLSLYHELAYLQGLPKDVQEAMSQGPATWREVVGQALDLFEGEADLSQIYEYVADRRPTANPNWKEQVRKVCQQTARRVGPGRYAKPEQLDMLAA
;
A
#
# COMPACT_ATOMS: atom_id res chain seq x y z
N MET A 1 3.49 15.00 46.65
CA MET A 1 4.62 15.44 45.82
C MET A 1 4.28 15.08 44.36
N PRO A 2 3.98 16.04 43.47
CA PRO A 2 3.82 15.72 42.06
C PRO A 2 5.20 15.39 41.48
N GLN A 3 5.31 14.26 40.82
CA GLN A 3 6.52 13.87 40.09
C GLN A 3 6.78 14.92 39.00
N LEU A 4 7.95 15.56 39.09
CA LEU A 4 8.50 16.38 38.01
C LEU A 4 8.66 15.48 36.77
N ILE A 5 7.76 15.62 35.79
CA ILE A 5 7.96 15.03 34.48
C ILE A 5 9.18 15.70 33.89
N ASN A 6 10.22 14.91 33.60
CA ASN A 6 11.49 15.36 33.06
C ASN A 6 11.23 16.03 31.69
N GLU A 7 11.76 17.24 31.48
CA GLU A 7 11.66 17.96 30.20
C GLU A 7 12.05 17.08 28.98
N GLN A 8 13.07 16.22 29.16
CA GLN A 8 13.47 15.24 28.13
C GLN A 8 12.38 14.21 27.82
N ALA A 9 11.54 13.83 28.80
CA ALA A 9 10.40 12.93 28.55
C ALA A 9 9.26 13.64 27.82
N LEU A 10 9.06 14.92 28.09
CA LEU A 10 8.08 15.77 27.38
C LEU A 10 8.50 16.05 25.94
N GLU A 11 9.78 16.33 25.69
CA GLU A 11 10.34 16.46 24.35
C GLU A 11 10.26 15.15 23.56
N ALA A 12 10.58 14.02 24.18
CA ALA A 12 10.46 12.69 23.55
C ALA A 12 9.01 12.35 23.21
N MET A 13 8.04 12.68 24.07
CA MET A 13 6.60 12.49 23.79
C MET A 13 6.10 13.45 22.72
N SER A 14 6.57 14.69 22.67
CA SER A 14 6.25 15.66 21.61
C SER A 14 6.79 15.20 20.26
N THR A 15 8.03 14.72 20.22
CA THR A 15 8.66 14.18 19.00
C THR A 15 7.95 12.90 18.52
N GLN A 16 7.56 11.99 19.42
CA GLN A 16 6.77 10.81 19.10
C GLN A 16 5.38 11.15 18.54
N ASN A 17 4.69 12.13 19.10
CA ASN A 17 3.39 12.57 18.61
C ASN A 17 3.50 13.20 17.21
N THR A 18 4.51 14.02 16.96
CA THR A 18 4.76 14.62 15.64
C THR A 18 5.11 13.55 14.60
N GLN A 19 5.88 12.52 14.96
CA GLN A 19 6.20 11.39 14.08
C GLN A 19 4.96 10.55 13.73
N ILE A 20 4.06 10.33 14.68
CA ILE A 20 2.79 9.62 14.47
C ILE A 20 1.85 10.43 13.58
N GLU A 21 1.79 11.74 13.75
CA GLU A 21 1.01 12.67 12.90
C GLU A 21 1.53 12.69 11.45
N LEU A 22 2.84 12.55 11.25
CA LEU A 22 3.48 12.44 9.94
C LEU A 22 3.40 11.01 9.35
N GLY A 23 2.75 10.05 10.03
CA GLY A 23 2.66 8.66 9.58
C GLY A 23 3.99 7.90 9.63
N GLN A 24 4.95 8.39 10.41
CA GLN A 24 6.26 7.77 10.61
C GLN A 24 6.19 6.80 11.80
N TYR A 25 6.26 5.51 11.51
CA TYR A 25 6.29 4.45 12.53
C TYR A 25 7.70 3.82 12.53
N PRO A 26 8.59 4.23 13.43
CA PRO A 26 9.94 3.66 13.47
C PRO A 26 9.89 2.17 13.77
N THR A 27 10.53 1.38 12.92
CA THR A 27 10.60 -0.08 13.09
C THR A 27 11.41 -0.43 14.34
N PRO A 28 10.90 -1.27 15.27
CA PRO A 28 11.68 -1.74 16.40
C PRO A 28 12.96 -2.45 15.93
N ALA A 29 14.08 -2.22 16.58
CA ALA A 29 15.37 -2.81 16.19
C ALA A 29 15.34 -4.34 16.08
N TRP A 30 14.69 -5.02 17.04
CA TRP A 30 14.54 -6.48 17.01
C TRP A 30 13.72 -6.96 15.80
N ALA A 31 12.73 -6.17 15.36
CA ALA A 31 11.90 -6.52 14.21
C ALA A 31 12.67 -6.37 12.91
N ALA A 32 13.40 -5.26 12.73
CA ALA A 32 14.30 -5.08 11.59
C ALA A 32 15.33 -6.21 11.51
N ALA A 33 15.97 -6.56 12.65
CA ALA A 33 16.93 -7.66 12.72
C ALA A 33 16.30 -9.02 12.38
N ALA A 34 15.07 -9.30 12.85
CA ALA A 34 14.36 -10.54 12.54
C ALA A 34 13.99 -10.63 11.05
N ILE A 35 13.51 -9.53 10.45
CA ILE A 35 13.17 -9.45 9.03
C ILE A 35 14.41 -9.68 8.16
N VAL A 36 15.50 -8.97 8.43
CA VAL A 36 16.74 -9.08 7.65
C VAL A 36 17.32 -10.50 7.78
N ARG A 37 17.43 -11.04 9.00
CA ARG A 37 17.94 -12.40 9.21
C ARG A 37 17.11 -13.47 8.50
N LYS A 38 15.77 -13.33 8.51
CA LYS A 38 14.87 -14.31 7.90
C LYS A 38 14.95 -14.28 6.37
N ASN A 39 14.91 -13.10 5.78
CA ASN A 39 14.70 -12.95 4.34
C ASN A 39 16.00 -12.72 3.57
N PHE A 40 17.05 -12.21 4.22
CA PHE A 40 18.28 -11.74 3.58
C PHE A 40 19.56 -12.32 4.21
N SER A 41 19.49 -13.54 4.74
CA SER A 41 20.67 -14.25 5.31
C SER A 41 21.75 -14.56 4.26
N HIS A 42 21.42 -14.49 2.98
CA HIS A 42 22.31 -14.75 1.86
C HIS A 42 23.13 -13.52 1.42
N LEU A 43 22.89 -12.32 1.98
CA LEU A 43 23.64 -11.11 1.64
C LEU A 43 25.15 -11.27 1.88
N SER A 44 25.91 -10.74 0.97
CA SER A 44 27.37 -10.83 0.92
C SER A 44 28.02 -9.47 0.68
N ALA A 45 29.35 -9.41 0.69
CA ALA A 45 30.09 -8.20 0.35
C ALA A 45 29.96 -7.77 -1.13
N LYS A 46 29.32 -8.56 -1.97
CA LYS A 46 29.02 -8.24 -3.37
C LYS A 46 27.67 -7.51 -3.54
N ASP A 47 26.88 -7.48 -2.49
CA ASP A 47 25.58 -6.83 -2.48
C ASP A 47 25.73 -5.38 -2.06
N PHE A 48 24.85 -4.52 -2.56
CA PHE A 48 24.72 -3.15 -2.13
C PHE A 48 23.30 -2.88 -1.69
N VAL A 49 23.11 -2.54 -0.41
CA VAL A 49 21.82 -2.27 0.21
C VAL A 49 21.57 -0.77 0.31
N LEU A 50 20.42 -0.33 -0.17
CA LEU A 50 19.96 1.05 -0.04
C LEU A 50 18.73 1.12 0.86
N GLU A 51 18.72 2.02 1.84
CA GLU A 51 17.53 2.41 2.61
C GLU A 51 17.14 3.86 2.26
N PRO A 52 16.12 4.09 1.40
CA PRO A 52 15.84 5.41 0.81
C PRO A 52 15.15 6.40 1.73
N THR A 53 14.64 5.95 2.87
CA THR A 53 13.99 6.76 3.93
C THR A 53 14.35 6.13 5.26
N CYS A 54 15.63 6.22 5.61
CA CYS A 54 16.18 5.36 6.65
C CYS A 54 15.77 5.76 8.08
N GLY A 55 15.20 6.96 8.28
CA GLY A 55 14.91 7.43 9.62
C GLY A 55 16.11 7.31 10.53
N PRO A 56 15.98 6.74 11.74
CA PRO A 56 17.09 6.50 12.64
C PRO A 56 17.97 5.28 12.27
N GLY A 57 17.80 4.69 11.09
CA GLY A 57 18.70 3.65 10.55
C GLY A 57 18.48 2.24 11.07
N ARG A 58 17.26 1.84 11.43
CA ARG A 58 16.99 0.52 12.04
C ARG A 58 17.22 -0.65 11.09
N PHE A 59 16.87 -0.53 9.83
CA PHE A 59 17.19 -1.55 8.84
C PHE A 59 18.66 -1.53 8.45
N LEU A 60 19.29 -0.36 8.31
CA LEU A 60 20.72 -0.24 8.11
C LEU A 60 21.52 -0.92 9.24
N GLN A 61 21.06 -0.78 10.50
CA GLN A 61 21.65 -1.45 11.65
C GLN A 61 21.55 -2.97 11.55
N ALA A 62 20.43 -3.47 11.01
CA ALA A 62 20.16 -4.90 10.88
C ALA A 62 20.94 -5.58 9.75
N VAL A 63 21.36 -4.83 8.73
CA VAL A 63 22.19 -5.34 7.63
C VAL A 63 23.60 -5.68 8.16
N PRO A 64 24.15 -6.89 7.88
CA PRO A 64 25.50 -7.26 8.33
C PRO A 64 26.56 -6.24 7.92
N GLN A 65 27.51 -5.94 8.81
CA GLN A 65 28.51 -4.87 8.59
C GLN A 65 29.41 -5.10 7.37
N TYR A 66 29.62 -6.35 6.96
CA TYR A 66 30.40 -6.68 5.78
C TYR A 66 29.67 -6.44 4.45
N VAL A 67 28.35 -6.15 4.49
CA VAL A 67 27.56 -5.83 3.32
C VAL A 67 27.56 -4.31 3.12
N PRO A 68 28.02 -3.78 1.97
CA PRO A 68 27.89 -2.37 1.63
C PRO A 68 26.44 -1.88 1.77
N ALA A 69 26.25 -0.75 2.46
CA ALA A 69 24.93 -0.18 2.62
C ALA A 69 24.97 1.35 2.76
N LEU A 70 23.94 2.00 2.22
CA LEU A 70 23.75 3.44 2.22
C LEU A 70 22.35 3.79 2.69
N GLY A 71 22.24 4.78 3.58
CA GLY A 71 20.97 5.39 3.96
C GLY A 71 20.75 6.73 3.27
N ILE A 72 19.50 7.08 3.03
CA ILE A 72 19.11 8.44 2.65
C ILE A 72 17.98 8.86 3.59
N GLU A 73 18.09 10.06 4.16
CA GLU A 73 17.10 10.61 5.08
C GLU A 73 16.98 12.11 4.87
N ILE A 74 15.75 12.59 4.78
CA ILE A 74 15.48 14.02 4.53
C ILE A 74 15.65 14.86 5.80
N ASP A 75 15.38 14.27 6.97
CA ASP A 75 15.54 14.93 8.26
C ASP A 75 17.00 14.85 8.71
N PRO A 76 17.69 16.00 8.86
CA PRO A 76 19.11 16.03 9.27
C PRO A 76 19.38 15.39 10.65
N HIS A 77 18.42 15.48 11.59
CA HIS A 77 18.57 14.90 12.93
C HIS A 77 18.50 13.38 12.87
N LEU A 78 17.50 12.84 12.15
CA LEU A 78 17.37 11.40 11.95
C LEU A 78 18.54 10.83 11.14
N ALA A 79 19.00 11.56 10.13
CA ALA A 79 20.19 11.17 9.36
C ALA A 79 21.44 11.09 10.24
N GLN A 80 21.63 12.06 11.18
CA GLN A 80 22.73 12.02 12.12
C GLN A 80 22.59 10.85 13.10
N GLN A 81 21.41 10.61 13.64
CA GLN A 81 21.14 9.46 14.50
C GLN A 81 21.45 8.13 13.79
N ALA A 82 21.08 8.02 12.51
CA ALA A 82 21.36 6.84 11.71
C ALA A 82 22.89 6.62 11.53
N ARG A 83 23.66 7.68 11.25
CA ARG A 83 25.13 7.61 11.17
C ARG A 83 25.74 7.13 12.49
N ASP A 84 25.32 7.75 13.58
CA ASP A 84 25.86 7.46 14.93
C ASP A 84 25.51 6.03 15.36
N LEU A 85 24.29 5.58 15.06
CA LEU A 85 23.81 4.25 15.41
C LEU A 85 24.47 3.14 14.61
N THR A 86 24.71 3.37 13.31
CA THR A 86 25.07 2.30 12.38
C THR A 86 26.53 2.30 11.97
N GLY A 87 27.21 3.45 12.10
CA GLY A 87 28.53 3.67 11.53
C GLY A 87 28.57 3.64 9.99
N ARG A 88 27.42 3.70 9.34
CA ARG A 88 27.27 3.63 7.87
C ARG A 88 27.13 5.00 7.25
N PRO A 89 27.44 5.16 5.95
CA PRO A 89 27.17 6.38 5.23
C PRO A 89 25.65 6.63 5.15
N VAL A 90 25.24 7.88 5.43
CA VAL A 90 23.86 8.35 5.29
C VAL A 90 23.90 9.72 4.62
N ILE A 91 23.23 9.83 3.48
CA ILE A 91 23.06 11.10 2.77
C ILE A 91 21.86 11.83 3.38
N THR A 92 22.05 13.08 3.80
CA THR A 92 20.94 13.93 4.21
C THR A 92 20.35 14.61 2.97
N GLY A 93 19.10 14.28 2.62
CA GLY A 93 18.44 14.85 1.45
C GLY A 93 17.19 14.09 1.01
N ASP A 94 16.51 14.66 0.03
CA ASP A 94 15.36 14.00 -0.60
C ASP A 94 15.83 12.86 -1.52
N PHE A 95 15.40 11.64 -1.22
CA PHE A 95 15.71 10.47 -2.06
C PHE A 95 15.40 10.69 -3.54
N PHE A 96 14.35 11.45 -3.85
CA PHE A 96 13.97 11.71 -5.23
C PHE A 96 14.92 12.65 -5.98
N GLN A 97 15.85 13.31 -5.29
CA GLN A 97 16.85 14.23 -5.85
C GLN A 97 18.28 13.68 -5.77
N VAL A 98 18.54 12.70 -4.90
CA VAL A 98 19.87 12.12 -4.70
C VAL A 98 20.25 11.25 -5.90
N GLU A 99 21.41 11.48 -6.49
CA GLU A 99 22.03 10.59 -7.48
C GLU A 99 22.88 9.54 -6.77
N LEU A 100 22.80 8.30 -7.25
CA LEU A 100 23.58 7.18 -6.72
C LEU A 100 24.71 6.86 -7.67
N GLU A 101 25.91 6.67 -7.12
CA GLU A 101 27.09 6.24 -7.88
C GLU A 101 27.03 4.76 -8.26
N GLU A 102 26.37 3.95 -7.43
CA GLU A 102 26.27 2.50 -7.60
C GLU A 102 24.79 2.05 -7.58
N ARG A 103 24.49 1.03 -8.37
CA ARG A 103 23.13 0.45 -8.45
C ARG A 103 22.93 -0.55 -7.33
N PRO A 104 21.88 -0.40 -6.48
CA PRO A 104 21.62 -1.34 -5.41
C PRO A 104 21.15 -2.72 -5.93
N THR A 105 21.56 -3.77 -5.21
CA THR A 105 21.02 -5.13 -5.36
C THR A 105 19.77 -5.33 -4.51
N LEU A 106 19.68 -4.58 -3.39
CA LEU A 106 18.53 -4.61 -2.48
C LEU A 106 18.18 -3.17 -2.04
N VAL A 107 16.91 -2.82 -2.14
CA VAL A 107 16.35 -1.64 -1.49
C VAL A 107 15.45 -2.09 -0.35
N LEU A 108 15.75 -1.67 0.87
CA LEU A 108 15.10 -2.17 2.08
C LEU A 108 14.61 -1.00 2.94
N GLY A 109 13.46 -1.15 3.64
CA GLY A 109 13.04 -0.11 4.57
C GLY A 109 11.57 -0.17 4.99
N ASN A 110 11.18 0.87 5.72
CA ASN A 110 9.81 1.16 6.14
C ASN A 110 9.45 2.58 5.69
N PRO A 111 9.04 2.77 4.42
CA PRO A 111 8.74 4.10 3.90
C PRO A 111 7.45 4.68 4.50
N PRO A 112 7.22 6.00 4.39
CA PRO A 112 5.93 6.61 4.70
C PRO A 112 4.78 5.90 3.99
N PHE A 113 3.64 5.70 4.71
CA PHE A 113 2.53 4.86 4.23
C PHE A 113 1.57 5.57 3.26
N GLU A 114 1.93 6.74 2.77
CA GLU A 114 1.18 7.40 1.74
C GLU A 114 1.28 6.63 0.40
N THR A 115 0.15 6.19 -0.13
CA THR A 115 0.09 5.37 -1.35
C THR A 115 0.85 5.98 -2.52
N LYS A 116 0.66 7.28 -2.78
CA LYS A 116 1.33 7.98 -3.89
C LYS A 116 2.85 8.06 -3.70
N PHE A 117 3.30 8.20 -2.45
CA PHE A 117 4.71 8.19 -2.12
C PHE A 117 5.32 6.82 -2.42
N ILE A 118 4.68 5.74 -1.96
CA ILE A 118 5.13 4.36 -2.21
C ILE A 118 5.17 4.05 -3.72
N GLU A 119 4.14 4.45 -4.46
CA GLU A 119 4.09 4.28 -5.93
C GLU A 119 5.28 4.98 -6.61
N ARG A 120 5.52 6.23 -6.28
CA ARG A 120 6.62 7.03 -6.81
C ARG A 120 8.00 6.46 -6.41
N LEU A 121 8.10 5.95 -5.17
CA LEU A 121 9.30 5.29 -4.66
C LEU A 121 9.62 4.02 -5.47
N LEU A 122 8.63 3.15 -5.67
CA LEU A 122 8.78 1.92 -6.46
C LEU A 122 9.16 2.21 -7.92
N ASP A 123 8.58 3.25 -8.54
CA ASP A 123 8.93 3.66 -9.90
C ASP A 123 10.38 4.11 -10.02
N ARG A 124 10.85 4.96 -9.08
CA ARG A 124 12.24 5.41 -9.08
C ARG A 124 13.20 4.24 -8.81
N VAL A 125 12.92 3.43 -7.80
CA VAL A 125 13.79 2.30 -7.43
C VAL A 125 13.90 1.29 -8.56
N HIS A 126 12.84 1.03 -9.33
CA HIS A 126 12.90 0.13 -10.48
C HIS A 126 13.98 0.55 -11.49
N GLY A 127 14.14 1.85 -11.72
CA GLY A 127 15.19 2.38 -12.60
C GLY A 127 16.61 2.25 -12.02
N LEU A 128 16.73 2.31 -10.69
CA LEU A 128 18.01 2.26 -9.98
C LEU A 128 18.54 0.84 -9.76
N LEU A 129 17.66 -0.14 -9.54
CA LEU A 129 18.03 -1.53 -9.25
C LEU A 129 18.77 -2.20 -10.40
N VAL A 130 19.70 -3.08 -10.05
CA VAL A 130 20.24 -4.08 -10.98
C VAL A 130 19.14 -5.05 -11.44
N ASP A 131 19.38 -5.81 -12.51
CA ASP A 131 18.48 -6.89 -12.90
C ASP A 131 18.48 -7.99 -11.83
N ASN A 132 17.33 -8.58 -11.56
CA ASN A 132 17.07 -9.45 -10.42
C ASN A 132 17.25 -8.80 -9.03
N GLY A 133 17.47 -7.49 -8.97
CA GLY A 133 17.49 -6.74 -7.72
C GLY A 133 16.12 -6.71 -7.05
N GLN A 134 16.12 -6.49 -5.74
CA GLN A 134 14.91 -6.57 -4.91
C GLN A 134 14.60 -5.26 -4.20
N VAL A 135 13.31 -4.98 -4.05
CA VAL A 135 12.78 -3.98 -3.11
C VAL A 135 12.02 -4.72 -2.03
N ALA A 136 12.33 -4.43 -0.79
CA ALA A 136 11.67 -5.08 0.33
C ALA A 136 11.22 -4.05 1.37
N PHE A 137 9.92 -3.84 1.47
CA PHE A 137 9.33 -2.81 2.31
C PHE A 137 8.32 -3.35 3.31
N VAL A 138 8.29 -2.71 4.48
CA VAL A 138 7.14 -2.80 5.37
C VAL A 138 6.05 -1.87 4.82
N LEU A 139 4.91 -2.44 4.45
CA LEU A 139 3.80 -1.71 3.86
C LEU A 139 2.48 -2.02 4.56
N PRO A 140 1.51 -1.10 4.56
CA PRO A 140 0.16 -1.42 5.02
C PRO A 140 -0.50 -2.41 4.06
N CYS A 141 -1.26 -3.38 4.61
CA CYS A 141 -1.93 -4.41 3.80
C CYS A 141 -2.83 -3.82 2.72
N TYR A 142 -3.42 -2.65 2.94
CA TYR A 142 -4.29 -2.01 1.95
C TYR A 142 -3.54 -1.59 0.67
N PHE A 143 -2.21 -1.53 0.69
CA PHE A 143 -1.43 -1.15 -0.50
C PHE A 143 -1.62 -2.16 -1.64
N LEU A 144 -1.73 -3.46 -1.34
CA LEU A 144 -1.93 -4.53 -2.34
C LEU A 144 -3.34 -5.15 -2.31
N GLN A 145 -4.34 -4.43 -1.82
CA GLN A 145 -5.71 -4.96 -1.72
C GLN A 145 -6.53 -4.90 -3.01
N THR A 146 -6.12 -4.13 -4.00
CA THR A 146 -6.86 -4.01 -5.25
C THR A 146 -6.21 -4.82 -6.38
N ALA A 147 -6.99 -5.65 -7.07
CA ALA A 147 -6.51 -6.44 -8.20
C ALA A 147 -5.82 -5.58 -9.27
N ALA A 148 -6.38 -4.41 -9.60
CA ALA A 148 -5.81 -3.50 -10.58
C ALA A 148 -4.39 -3.03 -10.19
N ARG A 149 -4.14 -2.75 -8.89
CA ARG A 149 -2.81 -2.35 -8.43
C ARG A 149 -1.83 -3.52 -8.45
N VAL A 150 -2.25 -4.70 -7.99
CA VAL A 150 -1.43 -5.91 -8.04
C VAL A 150 -1.04 -6.25 -9.47
N CYS A 151 -1.99 -6.26 -10.42
CA CYS A 151 -1.72 -6.50 -11.83
C CYS A 151 -0.72 -5.48 -12.40
N ARG A 152 -0.92 -4.17 -12.14
CA ARG A 152 -0.01 -3.12 -12.60
C ARG A 152 1.43 -3.31 -12.09
N TYR A 153 1.61 -3.69 -10.83
CA TYR A 153 2.95 -3.97 -10.31
C TYR A 153 3.53 -5.27 -10.84
N ASN A 154 2.70 -6.29 -11.02
CA ASN A 154 3.15 -7.57 -11.57
C ASN A 154 3.58 -7.49 -13.05
N GLU A 155 3.22 -6.43 -13.76
CA GLU A 155 3.79 -6.16 -15.11
C GLU A 155 5.31 -5.95 -15.09
N ARG A 156 5.88 -5.55 -13.94
CA ARG A 156 7.30 -5.16 -13.81
C ARG A 156 8.04 -5.89 -12.69
N TRP A 157 7.31 -6.58 -11.80
CA TRP A 157 7.83 -7.17 -10.57
C TRP A 157 7.25 -8.56 -10.32
N ALA A 158 8.07 -9.50 -9.89
CA ALA A 158 7.58 -10.58 -9.07
C ALA A 158 7.27 -10.06 -7.66
N ILE A 159 6.19 -10.53 -7.05
CA ILE A 159 5.69 -9.99 -5.78
C ILE A 159 5.56 -11.11 -4.76
N GLN A 160 6.22 -10.94 -3.62
CA GLN A 160 6.05 -11.81 -2.46
C GLN A 160 5.56 -10.99 -1.28
N GLN A 161 4.53 -11.47 -0.59
CA GLN A 161 3.94 -10.83 0.57
C GLN A 161 3.93 -11.76 1.77
N GLU A 162 4.29 -11.22 2.93
CA GLU A 162 4.24 -11.89 4.22
C GLU A 162 3.56 -10.98 5.25
N MET A 163 2.58 -11.53 6.00
CA MET A 163 1.91 -10.78 7.07
C MET A 163 2.85 -10.57 8.25
N LEU A 164 2.88 -9.35 8.77
CA LEU A 164 3.58 -9.01 10.00
C LEU A 164 2.66 -9.13 11.21
N PRO A 165 3.21 -9.45 12.42
CA PRO A 165 2.42 -9.47 13.64
C PRO A 165 1.74 -8.12 13.91
N ARG A 166 0.45 -8.13 14.28
CA ARG A 166 -0.34 -6.91 14.52
C ARG A 166 0.19 -6.02 15.65
N ASN A 167 0.90 -6.60 16.60
CA ASN A 167 1.48 -5.91 17.75
C ASN A 167 2.89 -5.38 17.50
N LEU A 168 3.38 -5.42 16.26
CA LEU A 168 4.72 -4.98 15.90
C LEU A 168 4.90 -3.46 16.13
N TYR A 169 3.86 -2.69 15.86
CA TYR A 169 3.85 -1.23 16.04
C TYR A 169 2.72 -0.83 16.99
N ALA A 170 3.09 -0.24 18.13
CA ALA A 170 2.12 0.24 19.10
C ALA A 170 1.23 1.35 18.50
N GLY A 171 -0.08 1.25 18.68
CA GLY A 171 -1.05 2.25 18.21
C GLY A 171 -1.39 2.22 16.71
N LEU A 172 -0.76 1.37 15.90
CA LEU A 172 -1.09 1.26 14.48
C LEU A 172 -2.41 0.51 14.29
N LYS A 173 -3.36 1.15 13.60
CA LYS A 173 -4.71 0.59 13.36
C LYS A 173 -4.76 -0.38 12.17
N HIS A 174 -3.84 -0.23 11.23
CA HIS A 174 -3.81 -1.04 10.00
C HIS A 174 -2.85 -2.22 10.13
N PRO A 175 -3.23 -3.43 9.66
CA PRO A 175 -2.30 -4.53 9.57
C PRO A 175 -1.19 -4.21 8.56
N LEU A 176 0.02 -4.65 8.89
CA LEU A 176 1.19 -4.48 8.04
C LEU A 176 1.61 -5.80 7.41
N THR A 177 2.28 -5.67 6.30
CA THR A 177 2.88 -6.76 5.54
C THR A 177 4.31 -6.38 5.16
N PHE A 178 5.16 -7.38 5.09
CA PHE A 178 6.46 -7.26 4.46
C PHE A 178 6.33 -7.71 3.01
N VAL A 179 6.63 -6.83 2.08
CA VAL A 179 6.47 -7.07 0.65
C VAL A 179 7.82 -7.00 -0.02
N THR A 180 8.16 -8.06 -0.76
CA THR A 180 9.34 -8.09 -1.63
C THR A 180 8.89 -8.00 -3.08
N PHE A 181 9.43 -7.04 -3.81
CA PHE A 181 9.29 -6.86 -5.24
C PHE A 181 10.62 -7.21 -5.89
N THR A 182 10.66 -8.24 -6.72
CA THR A 182 11.87 -8.63 -7.46
C THR A 182 11.76 -8.20 -8.91
N LYS A 183 12.80 -7.52 -9.41
CA LYS A 183 12.90 -7.08 -10.79
C LYS A 183 13.33 -8.25 -11.67
N ASP A 184 12.42 -9.19 -11.91
CA ASP A 184 12.66 -10.35 -12.76
C ASP A 184 11.62 -10.47 -13.89
N GLN A 185 11.84 -11.42 -14.78
CA GLN A 185 10.95 -11.67 -15.93
C GLN A 185 9.87 -12.72 -15.63
N GLU A 186 10.03 -13.52 -14.59
CA GLU A 186 9.09 -14.59 -14.24
C GLU A 186 7.81 -14.08 -13.61
N ARG A 187 7.86 -12.92 -12.92
CA ARG A 187 6.70 -12.20 -12.38
C ARG A 187 5.84 -13.05 -11.45
N LEU A 188 6.47 -13.91 -10.66
CA LEU A 188 5.78 -14.76 -9.71
C LEU A 188 5.06 -13.93 -8.63
N MET A 189 3.88 -14.39 -8.21
CA MET A 189 3.14 -13.83 -7.10
C MET A 189 2.99 -14.87 -5.98
N ILE A 190 3.53 -14.57 -4.80
CA ILE A 190 3.55 -15.48 -3.66
C ILE A 190 2.97 -14.80 -2.42
N GLY A 191 2.11 -15.50 -1.68
CA GLY A 191 1.58 -15.05 -0.39
C GLY A 191 0.55 -13.93 -0.47
N LEU A 192 0.07 -13.57 -1.67
CA LEU A 192 -0.98 -12.56 -1.83
C LEU A 192 -2.34 -13.14 -1.42
N SER A 193 -3.03 -12.47 -0.50
CA SER A 193 -4.38 -12.86 -0.07
C SER A 193 -5.36 -12.91 -1.24
N LEU A 194 -5.24 -11.97 -2.19
CA LEU A 194 -6.01 -11.95 -3.42
C LEU A 194 -5.77 -13.20 -4.29
N TYR A 195 -4.56 -13.73 -4.30
CA TYR A 195 -4.23 -14.93 -5.08
C TYR A 195 -4.91 -16.17 -4.52
N HIS A 196 -5.03 -16.28 -3.19
CA HIS A 196 -5.78 -17.34 -2.54
C HIS A 196 -7.28 -17.24 -2.85
N GLU A 197 -7.85 -16.03 -2.87
CA GLU A 197 -9.23 -15.80 -3.29
C GLU A 197 -9.43 -16.18 -4.75
N LEU A 198 -8.53 -15.81 -5.65
CA LEU A 198 -8.58 -16.19 -7.07
C LEU A 198 -8.49 -17.71 -7.26
N ALA A 199 -7.59 -18.41 -6.55
CA ALA A 199 -7.48 -19.86 -6.61
C ALA A 199 -8.74 -20.55 -6.07
N TYR A 200 -9.35 -20.01 -5.00
CA TYR A 200 -10.63 -20.46 -4.48
C TYR A 200 -11.75 -20.25 -5.49
N LEU A 201 -11.81 -19.07 -6.13
CA LEU A 201 -12.78 -18.73 -7.16
C LEU A 201 -12.67 -19.64 -8.40
N GLN A 202 -11.45 -20.00 -8.79
CA GLN A 202 -11.19 -20.93 -9.92
C GLN A 202 -11.68 -22.36 -9.61
N GLY A 203 -11.77 -22.75 -8.34
CA GLY A 203 -12.31 -24.04 -7.89
C GLY A 203 -13.83 -24.09 -7.81
N LEU A 204 -14.53 -22.97 -7.96
CA LEU A 204 -16.00 -22.90 -7.92
C LEU A 204 -16.62 -23.42 -9.23
N PRO A 205 -17.91 -23.85 -9.23
CA PRO A 205 -18.64 -24.17 -10.43
C PRO A 205 -18.64 -23.01 -11.45
N LYS A 206 -18.64 -23.32 -12.74
CA LYS A 206 -18.50 -22.30 -13.80
C LYS A 206 -19.56 -21.23 -13.80
N ASP A 207 -20.80 -21.58 -13.49
CA ASP A 207 -21.93 -20.66 -13.34
C ASP A 207 -21.69 -19.65 -12.20
N VAL A 208 -21.09 -20.11 -11.10
CA VAL A 208 -20.69 -19.25 -9.97
C VAL A 208 -19.50 -18.38 -10.37
N GLN A 209 -18.51 -18.91 -11.10
CA GLN A 209 -17.39 -18.15 -11.62
C GLN A 209 -17.86 -17.04 -12.58
N GLU A 210 -18.81 -17.34 -13.48
CA GLU A 210 -19.41 -16.38 -14.41
C GLU A 210 -20.19 -15.30 -13.66
N ALA A 211 -20.96 -15.66 -12.64
CA ALA A 211 -21.67 -14.71 -11.80
C ALA A 211 -20.69 -13.81 -10.99
N MET A 212 -19.56 -14.36 -10.56
CA MET A 212 -18.53 -13.64 -9.82
C MET A 212 -17.55 -12.87 -10.72
N SER A 213 -17.31 -13.31 -11.95
CA SER A 213 -16.45 -12.61 -12.94
C SER A 213 -17.11 -11.32 -13.45
N GLN A 214 -18.43 -11.19 -13.27
CA GLN A 214 -19.10 -9.90 -13.39
C GLN A 214 -18.71 -8.93 -12.25
N GLY A 215 -17.82 -9.35 -11.34
CA GLY A 215 -17.14 -8.62 -10.27
C GLY A 215 -18.08 -8.00 -9.23
N PRO A 216 -17.61 -7.59 -8.07
CA PRO A 216 -18.35 -6.61 -7.29
C PRO A 216 -18.35 -5.34 -8.12
N ALA A 217 -19.36 -5.19 -8.96
CA ALA A 217 -19.57 -3.99 -9.75
C ALA A 217 -19.38 -2.77 -8.83
N THR A 218 -18.68 -1.76 -9.27
CA THR A 218 -18.56 -0.52 -8.51
C THR A 218 -19.98 -0.03 -8.14
N TRP A 219 -20.12 0.75 -7.09
CA TRP A 219 -21.43 1.34 -6.75
C TRP A 219 -22.10 1.99 -7.96
N ARG A 220 -21.27 2.59 -8.87
CA ARG A 220 -21.72 3.20 -10.12
C ARG A 220 -22.30 2.18 -11.10
N GLU A 221 -21.63 1.05 -11.28
CA GLU A 221 -22.05 -0.02 -12.18
C GLU A 221 -23.34 -0.68 -11.70
N VAL A 222 -23.41 -1.01 -10.39
CA VAL A 222 -24.63 -1.63 -9.83
C VAL A 222 -25.82 -0.70 -9.88
N VAL A 223 -25.63 0.60 -9.62
CA VAL A 223 -26.69 1.61 -9.79
C VAL A 223 -27.08 1.75 -11.26
N GLY A 224 -26.12 1.71 -12.17
CA GLY A 224 -26.37 1.70 -13.61
C GLY A 224 -27.20 0.51 -14.06
N GLN A 225 -26.82 -0.70 -13.64
CA GLN A 225 -27.55 -1.95 -13.89
C GLN A 225 -28.97 -1.94 -13.30
N ALA A 226 -29.13 -1.35 -12.09
CA ALA A 226 -30.47 -1.17 -11.51
C ALA A 226 -31.34 -0.29 -12.39
N LEU A 227 -30.83 0.84 -12.87
CA LEU A 227 -31.56 1.73 -13.77
C LEU A 227 -31.85 1.05 -15.11
N ASP A 228 -30.97 0.19 -15.63
CA ASP A 228 -31.21 -0.59 -16.85
C ASP A 228 -32.35 -1.58 -16.66
N LEU A 229 -32.36 -2.30 -15.55
CA LEU A 229 -33.42 -3.26 -15.24
C LEU A 229 -34.82 -2.62 -15.15
N PHE A 230 -34.87 -1.38 -14.64
CA PHE A 230 -36.09 -0.61 -14.51
C PHE A 230 -36.34 0.35 -15.70
N GLU A 231 -35.96 -0.07 -16.91
CA GLU A 231 -36.19 0.66 -18.16
C GLU A 231 -35.66 2.10 -18.17
N GLY A 232 -34.57 2.34 -17.46
CA GLY A 232 -33.89 3.61 -17.43
C GLY A 232 -34.30 4.56 -16.31
N GLU A 233 -35.31 4.23 -15.50
CA GLU A 233 -35.79 5.08 -14.40
C GLU A 233 -36.23 4.23 -13.20
N ALA A 234 -35.80 4.60 -11.99
CA ALA A 234 -36.12 3.86 -10.77
C ALA A 234 -36.20 4.77 -9.54
N ASP A 235 -37.01 4.32 -8.57
CA ASP A 235 -37.02 4.89 -7.23
C ASP A 235 -35.82 4.39 -6.39
N LEU A 236 -35.37 5.20 -5.46
CA LEU A 236 -34.28 4.85 -4.55
C LEU A 236 -34.49 3.55 -3.79
N SER A 237 -35.75 3.22 -3.45
CA SER A 237 -36.13 1.96 -2.80
C SER A 237 -35.83 0.75 -3.69
N GLN A 238 -36.19 0.83 -4.97
CA GLN A 238 -35.94 -0.21 -5.97
C GLN A 238 -34.43 -0.39 -6.21
N ILE A 239 -33.71 0.73 -6.30
CA ILE A 239 -32.25 0.71 -6.42
C ILE A 239 -31.60 0.08 -5.19
N TYR A 240 -32.07 0.39 -3.97
CA TYR A 240 -31.54 -0.21 -2.74
C TYR A 240 -31.78 -1.71 -2.69
N GLU A 241 -32.98 -2.17 -3.05
CA GLU A 241 -33.32 -3.59 -3.08
C GLU A 241 -32.40 -4.34 -4.07
N TYR A 242 -32.28 -3.83 -5.29
CA TYR A 242 -31.38 -4.40 -6.30
C TYR A 242 -29.91 -4.45 -5.85
N VAL A 243 -29.44 -3.38 -5.22
CA VAL A 243 -28.05 -3.27 -4.73
C VAL A 243 -27.79 -4.20 -3.55
N ALA A 244 -28.76 -4.37 -2.63
CA ALA A 244 -28.62 -5.25 -1.48
C ALA A 244 -28.32 -6.69 -1.88
N ASP A 245 -29.00 -7.18 -2.92
CA ASP A 245 -28.81 -8.52 -3.46
C ASP A 245 -27.48 -8.74 -4.20
N ARG A 246 -27.02 -7.73 -4.91
CA ARG A 246 -25.87 -7.85 -5.84
C ARG A 246 -24.56 -7.31 -5.31
N ARG A 247 -24.60 -6.50 -4.27
CA ARG A 247 -23.42 -5.96 -3.61
C ARG A 247 -23.54 -6.02 -2.08
N PRO A 248 -23.51 -7.21 -1.48
CA PRO A 248 -23.48 -7.33 -0.03
C PRO A 248 -22.29 -6.54 0.54
N THR A 249 -22.52 -5.76 1.59
CA THR A 249 -21.50 -4.92 2.21
C THR A 249 -21.69 -4.85 3.72
N ALA A 250 -20.58 -4.90 4.46
CA ALA A 250 -20.58 -4.68 5.91
C ALA A 250 -20.67 -3.19 6.30
N ASN A 251 -20.66 -2.25 5.34
CA ASN A 251 -20.78 -0.83 5.61
C ASN A 251 -22.21 -0.47 6.02
N PRO A 252 -22.48 -0.04 7.28
CA PRO A 252 -23.84 0.32 7.72
C PRO A 252 -24.42 1.51 6.95
N ASN A 253 -23.58 2.36 6.36
CA ASN A 253 -23.98 3.56 5.62
C ASN A 253 -24.04 3.35 4.09
N TRP A 254 -24.16 2.12 3.62
CA TRP A 254 -24.14 1.80 2.20
C TRP A 254 -25.24 2.50 1.39
N LYS A 255 -26.43 2.70 1.98
CA LYS A 255 -27.54 3.43 1.35
C LYS A 255 -27.19 4.89 1.02
N GLU A 256 -26.39 5.53 1.89
CA GLU A 256 -25.90 6.87 1.65
C GLU A 256 -24.89 6.91 0.48
N GLN A 257 -24.03 5.89 0.37
CA GLN A 257 -23.14 5.75 -0.78
C GLN A 257 -23.91 5.57 -2.08
N VAL A 258 -24.93 4.71 -2.11
CA VAL A 258 -25.81 4.54 -3.28
C VAL A 258 -26.50 5.84 -3.65
N ARG A 259 -27.06 6.56 -2.67
CA ARG A 259 -27.68 7.87 -2.89
C ARG A 259 -26.71 8.87 -3.51
N LYS A 260 -25.49 8.95 -2.97
CA LYS A 260 -24.43 9.83 -3.50
C LYS A 260 -24.08 9.47 -4.94
N VAL A 261 -23.97 8.19 -5.25
CA VAL A 261 -23.72 7.72 -6.63
C VAL A 261 -24.87 8.09 -7.56
N CYS A 262 -26.12 7.88 -7.16
CA CYS A 262 -27.30 8.30 -7.96
C CYS A 262 -27.26 9.81 -8.24
N GLN A 263 -26.91 10.63 -7.26
CA GLN A 263 -26.79 12.09 -7.43
C GLN A 263 -25.65 12.49 -8.39
N GLN A 264 -24.58 11.71 -8.47
CA GLN A 264 -23.41 12.00 -9.31
C GLN A 264 -23.52 11.46 -10.73
N THR A 265 -24.30 10.40 -10.95
CA THR A 265 -24.26 9.62 -12.20
C THR A 265 -25.62 9.50 -12.90
N ALA A 266 -26.70 9.91 -12.25
CA ALA A 266 -28.04 9.82 -12.78
C ALA A 266 -28.76 11.17 -12.71
N ARG A 267 -29.73 11.40 -13.57
CA ARG A 267 -30.57 12.60 -13.57
C ARG A 267 -31.73 12.43 -12.57
N ARG A 268 -31.88 13.33 -11.64
CA ARG A 268 -33.02 13.33 -10.72
C ARG A 268 -34.29 13.75 -11.45
N VAL A 269 -35.30 12.88 -11.46
CA VAL A 269 -36.59 13.13 -12.15
C VAL A 269 -37.74 13.36 -11.17
N GLY A 270 -37.53 13.11 -9.87
CA GLY A 270 -38.50 13.37 -8.82
C GLY A 270 -37.93 13.20 -7.41
N PRO A 271 -38.74 13.36 -6.35
CA PRO A 271 -38.32 13.07 -4.98
C PRO A 271 -37.91 11.60 -4.83
N GLY A 272 -36.60 11.30 -4.65
CA GLY A 272 -36.10 9.94 -4.53
C GLY A 272 -36.12 9.11 -5.82
N ARG A 273 -36.33 9.72 -6.98
CA ARG A 273 -36.42 9.05 -8.28
C ARG A 273 -35.32 9.52 -9.22
N TYR A 274 -34.67 8.58 -9.88
CA TYR A 274 -33.51 8.81 -10.72
C TYR A 274 -33.65 8.11 -12.06
N ALA A 275 -33.19 8.78 -13.14
CA ALA A 275 -33.14 8.25 -14.49
C ALA A 275 -31.72 8.25 -15.03
N LYS A 276 -31.44 7.38 -16.00
CA LYS A 276 -30.18 7.45 -16.74
C LYS A 276 -30.01 8.83 -17.37
N PRO A 277 -28.76 9.36 -17.43
CA PRO A 277 -28.47 10.53 -18.22
C PRO A 277 -28.81 10.25 -19.69
N GLU A 278 -29.46 11.17 -20.38
CA GLU A 278 -29.66 11.09 -21.81
C GLU A 278 -28.28 10.99 -22.49
N GLN A 279 -28.07 9.99 -23.32
CA GLN A 279 -26.92 9.98 -24.21
C GLN A 279 -27.12 11.16 -25.18
N LEU A 280 -26.36 12.23 -24.96
CA LEU A 280 -26.16 13.23 -25.99
C LEU A 280 -25.50 12.51 -27.17
N ASP A 281 -26.22 12.42 -28.30
CA ASP A 281 -25.71 12.01 -29.57
C ASP A 281 -24.47 12.87 -29.92
N MET A 282 -23.28 12.37 -29.61
CA MET A 282 -22.03 12.92 -30.11
C MET A 282 -21.74 12.45 -31.54
N LEU A 283 -22.75 12.59 -32.42
CA LEU A 283 -22.62 12.37 -33.86
C LEU A 283 -23.36 13.50 -34.60
N ALA A 284 -22.95 14.76 -34.36
CA ALA A 284 -23.23 15.88 -35.25
C ALA A 284 -22.36 17.06 -34.89
N ALA A 285 -21.10 17.04 -35.29
CA ALA A 285 -20.34 18.24 -35.69
C ALA A 285 -19.02 17.77 -36.37
#